data_c1b69b9b00f8fab9f3a8f95de124feeb
#
_entry.id   c1b69b9b00f8fab9f3a8f95de124feeb
#
_cell.length_a   1.000
_cell.length_b   1.000
_cell.length_c   1.000
_cell.angle_alpha   90.00
_cell.angle_beta   90.00
_cell.angle_gamma   90.00
#
_symmetry.space_group_name_H-M   'P 1'
#
loop_
_entity.id
_entity.type
_entity.pdbx_description
1 polymer ?
#
loop_
_entity_poly.entity_id
_entity_poly.type
_entity_poly.pdbx_seq_one_letter_code
_entity_poly.pdbx_strand_id
1 'polypeptide(L)'
;MKAPIIGTVVLQYPSRYHDYPIDLIRNRFPTLKAEETHEIDLPILCHASKNPGAGSTLSIRYCAGETFLELFALENYIKGFINHMEVRDIEYLVQVVALETAHALNVPVEVTATVNLAGLNQRQIVRIEASPEALSAR
;
A
#
# COMPACT_ATOMS: atom_id res chain seq x y z
N MET A 1 18.06 -9.13 9.11
CA MET A 1 17.55 -9.07 10.47
C MET A 1 16.71 -7.81 10.68
N LYS A 2 15.68 -7.91 11.48
CA LYS A 2 14.71 -6.83 11.63
C LYS A 2 14.85 -6.07 12.94
N ALA A 3 16.00 -6.19 13.60
CA ALA A 3 16.20 -5.63 14.92
C ALA A 3 15.81 -4.15 15.06
N PRO A 4 16.09 -3.28 14.04
CA PRO A 4 15.78 -1.85 14.22
C PRO A 4 14.30 -1.55 14.41
N ILE A 5 13.40 -2.42 13.94
CA ILE A 5 11.96 -2.15 13.96
C ILE A 5 11.18 -3.07 14.89
N ILE A 6 11.81 -4.14 15.40
CA ILE A 6 11.10 -5.15 16.20
C ILE A 6 10.44 -4.50 17.42
N GLY A 7 11.11 -3.60 18.11
CA GLY A 7 10.57 -2.96 19.29
C GLY A 7 9.53 -1.90 19.03
N THR A 8 9.32 -1.50 17.77
CA THR A 8 8.39 -0.42 17.43
C THR A 8 7.11 -0.92 16.79
N VAL A 9 7.10 -2.13 16.24
CA VAL A 9 5.88 -2.70 15.64
C VAL A 9 4.90 -3.03 16.78
N VAL A 10 3.72 -2.42 16.72
CA VAL A 10 2.70 -2.59 17.76
C VAL A 10 1.53 -3.44 17.31
N LEU A 11 1.37 -3.62 16.00
CA LEU A 11 0.23 -4.35 15.46
C LEU A 11 0.56 -4.86 14.07
N GLN A 12 0.05 -6.04 13.74
CA GLN A 12 0.16 -6.61 12.41
C GLN A 12 -1.24 -6.92 11.89
N TYR A 13 -1.54 -6.47 10.68
CA TYR A 13 -2.80 -6.81 10.02
C TYR A 13 -2.50 -7.77 8.88
N PRO A 14 -3.11 -8.96 8.89
CA PRO A 14 -2.94 -9.89 7.77
C PRO A 14 -3.65 -9.36 6.54
N SER A 15 -3.02 -9.51 5.39
CA SER A 15 -3.69 -9.24 4.13
C SER A 15 -4.68 -10.35 3.82
N ARG A 16 -5.77 -10.01 3.15
CA ARG A 16 -6.73 -10.99 2.64
C ARG A 16 -6.27 -11.62 1.33
N TYR A 17 -5.16 -11.15 0.78
CA TYR A 17 -4.75 -11.49 -0.59
C TYR A 17 -3.44 -12.27 -0.64
N HIS A 18 -2.57 -12.14 0.38
CA HIS A 18 -1.29 -12.87 0.41
C HIS A 18 -0.74 -12.88 1.85
N ASP A 19 0.44 -13.49 2.02
CA ASP A 19 0.98 -13.78 3.36
C ASP A 19 1.76 -12.63 4.01
N TYR A 20 1.99 -11.52 3.30
CA TYR A 20 2.78 -10.42 3.86
C TYR A 20 1.86 -9.44 4.57
N PRO A 21 2.01 -9.28 5.89
CA PRO A 21 1.11 -8.41 6.66
C PRO A 21 1.48 -6.94 6.49
N ILE A 22 0.53 -6.09 6.85
CA ILE A 22 0.77 -4.67 7.07
C ILE A 22 1.16 -4.52 8.53
N ASP A 23 2.37 -4.03 8.80
CA ASP A 23 2.83 -3.76 10.14
C ASP A 23 2.62 -2.28 10.46
N LEU A 24 2.26 -2.00 11.72
CA LEU A 24 2.02 -0.64 12.20
C LEU A 24 2.94 -0.33 13.35
N ILE A 25 3.44 0.91 13.38
CA ILE A 25 4.21 1.43 14.50
C ILE A 25 3.39 2.48 15.23
N ARG A 26 3.69 2.65 16.52
CA ARG A 26 2.96 3.59 17.37
C ARG A 26 3.24 5.03 16.97
N ASN A 27 2.18 5.84 16.88
CA ASN A 27 2.30 7.29 16.85
C ASN A 27 2.37 7.77 18.31
N ARG A 28 3.55 8.21 18.74
CA ARG A 28 3.79 8.56 20.14
C ARG A 28 3.12 9.84 20.55
N PHE A 29 2.80 10.72 19.61
CA PHE A 29 2.20 12.02 19.90
C PHE A 29 0.99 12.23 18.98
N PRO A 30 -0.08 11.46 19.20
CA PRO A 30 -1.23 11.49 18.27
C PRO A 30 -1.99 12.81 18.30
N THR A 31 -1.72 13.69 19.25
CA THR A 31 -2.31 15.02 19.30
C THR A 31 -1.70 15.97 18.27
N LEU A 32 -0.52 15.66 17.78
CA LEU A 32 0.09 16.44 16.71
C LEU A 32 -0.50 16.01 15.38
N LYS A 33 -0.79 16.98 14.52
CA LYS A 33 -1.24 16.67 13.17
C LYS A 33 -0.06 16.16 12.37
N ALA A 34 -0.13 14.91 11.91
CA ALA A 34 0.92 14.28 11.13
C ALA A 34 0.35 13.75 9.82
N GLU A 35 0.88 14.24 8.72
CA GLU A 35 0.55 13.74 7.39
C GLU A 35 1.75 12.99 6.86
N GLU A 36 1.52 11.77 6.39
CA GLU A 36 2.59 10.93 5.86
C GLU A 36 2.25 10.46 4.45
N THR A 37 3.24 10.48 3.60
CA THR A 37 3.15 9.91 2.25
C THR A 37 4.29 8.92 2.05
N HIS A 38 3.95 7.70 1.66
CA HIS A 38 4.92 6.71 1.21
C HIS A 38 4.90 6.70 -0.32
N GLU A 39 6.05 6.92 -0.93
CA GLU A 39 6.19 6.77 -2.38
C GLU A 39 7.02 5.53 -2.65
N ILE A 40 6.44 4.59 -3.35
CA ILE A 40 7.01 3.27 -3.58
C ILE A 40 7.24 3.09 -5.07
N ASP A 41 8.45 2.71 -5.45
CA ASP A 41 8.73 2.31 -6.82
C ASP A 41 8.08 0.95 -7.05
N LEU A 42 7.19 0.88 -8.04
CA LEU A 42 6.50 -0.38 -8.33
C LEU A 42 7.43 -1.34 -9.08
N PRO A 43 7.54 -2.58 -8.58
CA PRO A 43 8.22 -3.61 -9.34
C PRO A 43 7.37 -4.04 -10.53
N ILE A 44 7.95 -4.82 -11.43
CA ILE A 44 7.14 -5.51 -12.43
C ILE A 44 6.23 -6.48 -11.68
N LEU A 45 4.92 -6.30 -11.84
CA LEU A 45 3.93 -7.12 -11.14
C LEU A 45 3.46 -8.29 -11.98
N CYS A 46 3.48 -8.16 -13.30
CA CYS A 46 3.12 -9.23 -14.22
C CYS A 46 4.33 -9.55 -15.08
N HIS A 47 4.96 -10.69 -14.86
CA HIS A 47 6.17 -11.07 -15.60
C HIS A 47 5.88 -11.34 -17.08
N ALA A 48 4.65 -11.78 -17.40
CA ALA A 48 4.28 -12.06 -18.78
C ALA A 48 4.19 -10.78 -19.62
N SER A 49 3.56 -9.74 -19.09
CA SER A 49 3.37 -8.47 -19.81
C SER A 49 4.50 -7.47 -19.56
N LYS A 50 5.35 -7.72 -18.57
CA LYS A 50 6.38 -6.78 -18.11
C LYS A 50 5.82 -5.48 -17.55
N ASN A 51 4.59 -5.49 -17.07
CA ASN A 51 3.93 -4.32 -16.51
C ASN A 51 3.89 -4.36 -14.99
N PRO A 52 3.91 -3.22 -14.29
CA PRO A 52 4.09 -1.87 -14.86
C PRO A 52 5.52 -1.66 -15.32
N GLY A 53 5.70 -0.74 -16.26
CA GLY A 53 7.01 -0.42 -16.81
C GLY A 53 7.86 0.39 -15.84
N ALA A 54 9.13 0.55 -16.19
CA ALA A 54 10.09 1.28 -15.37
C ALA A 54 9.61 2.70 -15.08
N GLY A 55 9.88 3.18 -13.87
CA GLY A 55 9.47 4.52 -13.43
C GLY A 55 8.06 4.61 -12.89
N SER A 56 7.36 3.48 -12.80
CA SER A 56 6.01 3.46 -12.21
C SER A 56 6.09 3.55 -10.69
N THR A 57 5.16 4.29 -10.08
CA THR A 57 5.16 4.54 -8.64
C THR A 57 3.77 4.33 -8.05
N LEU A 58 3.75 4.01 -6.76
CA LEU A 58 2.56 3.97 -5.94
C LEU A 58 2.76 4.91 -4.75
N SER A 59 1.79 5.77 -4.51
CA SER A 59 1.82 6.74 -3.41
C SER A 59 0.68 6.42 -2.44
N ILE A 60 0.99 6.35 -1.14
CA ILE A 60 0.01 6.11 -0.08
C ILE A 60 0.08 7.29 0.87
N ARG A 61 -1.01 8.04 1.01
CA ARG A 61 -1.05 9.28 1.78
C ARG A 61 -2.17 9.23 2.81
N TYR A 62 -1.86 9.64 4.04
CA TYR A 62 -2.86 9.70 5.11
C TYR A 62 -2.46 10.70 6.19
N CYS A 63 -3.45 11.13 6.97
CA CYS A 63 -3.22 11.86 8.21
C CYS A 63 -3.25 10.83 9.33
N ALA A 64 -2.15 10.68 10.04
CA ALA A 64 -1.99 9.62 11.04
C ALA A 64 -2.91 9.83 12.24
N GLY A 65 -3.47 8.73 12.73
CA GLY A 65 -4.15 8.64 14.00
C GLY A 65 -3.20 8.05 15.05
N GLU A 66 -3.52 6.85 15.51
CA GLU A 66 -2.76 6.18 16.57
C GLU A 66 -1.50 5.49 16.07
N THR A 67 -1.38 5.27 14.77
CA THR A 67 -0.29 4.48 14.19
C THR A 67 0.17 5.05 12.87
N PHE A 68 1.38 4.63 12.47
CA PHE A 68 1.92 4.84 11.13
C PHE A 68 2.18 3.48 10.48
N LEU A 69 2.21 3.44 9.16
CA LEU A 69 2.64 2.26 8.42
C LEU A 69 4.14 2.05 8.62
N GLU A 70 4.53 0.79 8.87
CA GLU A 70 5.94 0.45 8.97
C GLU A 70 6.47 0.19 7.55
N LEU A 71 7.53 0.88 7.17
CA LEU A 71 7.93 0.97 5.77
C LEU A 71 8.54 -0.33 5.19
N PHE A 72 9.26 -1.10 6.00
CA PHE A 72 9.85 -2.35 5.47
C PHE A 72 8.77 -3.39 5.18
N ALA A 73 7.82 -3.53 6.09
CA ALA A 73 6.69 -4.44 5.88
C ALA A 73 5.82 -3.97 4.72
N LEU A 74 5.65 -2.65 4.58
CA LEU A 74 4.87 -2.10 3.48
C LEU A 74 5.47 -2.48 2.13
N GLU A 75 6.77 -2.40 1.99
CA GLU A 75 7.43 -2.79 0.74
C GLU A 75 7.21 -4.26 0.44
N ASN A 76 7.33 -5.14 1.45
CA ASN A 76 7.05 -6.56 1.27
C ASN A 76 5.59 -6.82 0.93
N TYR A 77 4.67 -6.06 1.55
CA TYR A 77 3.25 -6.15 1.26
C TYR A 77 2.96 -5.88 -0.22
N ILE A 78 3.56 -4.84 -0.77
CA ILE A 78 3.41 -4.53 -2.20
C ILE A 78 4.00 -5.65 -3.06
N LYS A 79 5.17 -6.18 -2.69
CA LYS A 79 5.79 -7.29 -3.44
C LYS A 79 4.94 -8.56 -3.42
N GLY A 80 4.08 -8.71 -2.44
CA GLY A 80 3.16 -9.85 -2.38
C GLY A 80 2.19 -9.92 -3.54
N PHE A 81 2.03 -8.83 -4.29
CA PHE A 81 1.15 -8.81 -5.47
C PHE A 81 1.88 -9.19 -6.76
N ILE A 82 3.18 -9.50 -6.72
CA ILE A 82 3.91 -9.92 -7.92
C ILE A 82 3.34 -11.25 -8.41
N ASN A 83 2.92 -11.30 -9.67
CA ASN A 83 2.31 -12.46 -10.31
C ASN A 83 1.09 -12.99 -9.54
N HIS A 84 0.34 -12.08 -8.91
CA HIS A 84 -0.83 -12.47 -8.14
C HIS A 84 -1.90 -13.09 -9.04
N MET A 85 -2.56 -14.13 -8.54
CA MET A 85 -3.54 -14.87 -9.35
C MET A 85 -4.86 -14.13 -9.50
N GLU A 86 -5.20 -13.27 -8.54
CA GLU A 86 -6.48 -12.55 -8.53
C GLU A 86 -6.30 -11.06 -8.83
N VAL A 87 -5.38 -10.38 -8.13
CA VAL A 87 -5.18 -8.94 -8.27
C VAL A 87 -4.21 -8.72 -9.43
N ARG A 88 -4.77 -8.51 -10.62
CA ARG A 88 -4.00 -8.54 -11.86
C ARG A 88 -3.98 -7.25 -12.66
N ASP A 89 -4.73 -6.26 -12.25
CA ASP A 89 -4.72 -4.95 -12.91
C ASP A 89 -4.45 -3.86 -11.89
N ILE A 90 -4.03 -2.71 -12.38
CA ILE A 90 -3.63 -1.59 -11.52
C ILE A 90 -4.83 -1.05 -10.74
N GLU A 91 -6.00 -0.98 -11.36
CA GLU A 91 -7.19 -0.49 -10.70
C GLU A 91 -7.53 -1.36 -9.48
N TYR A 92 -7.50 -2.67 -9.65
CA TYR A 92 -7.76 -3.60 -8.55
C TYR A 92 -6.70 -3.47 -7.46
N LEU A 93 -5.42 -3.39 -7.85
CA LEU A 93 -4.32 -3.24 -6.89
C LEU A 93 -4.51 -1.98 -6.03
N VAL A 94 -4.78 -0.84 -6.68
CA VAL A 94 -4.93 0.42 -5.95
C VAL A 94 -6.13 0.37 -5.00
N GLN A 95 -7.23 -0.25 -5.43
CA GLN A 95 -8.40 -0.45 -4.57
C GLN A 95 -8.07 -1.30 -3.36
N VAL A 96 -7.39 -2.42 -3.56
CA VAL A 96 -7.03 -3.32 -2.47
C VAL A 96 -6.10 -2.63 -1.47
N VAL A 97 -5.07 -1.96 -1.97
CA VAL A 97 -4.11 -1.27 -1.11
C VAL A 97 -4.82 -0.18 -0.30
N ALA A 98 -5.70 0.60 -0.94
CA ALA A 98 -6.44 1.64 -0.23
C ALA A 98 -7.34 1.05 0.86
N LEU A 99 -8.08 -0.02 0.54
CA LEU A 99 -8.98 -0.66 1.50
C LEU A 99 -8.21 -1.26 2.68
N GLU A 100 -7.14 -2.01 2.41
CA GLU A 100 -6.43 -2.70 3.48
C GLU A 100 -5.63 -1.74 4.35
N THR A 101 -4.98 -0.73 3.77
CA THR A 101 -4.22 0.24 4.57
C THR A 101 -5.13 1.14 5.38
N ALA A 102 -6.27 1.57 4.83
CA ALA A 102 -7.22 2.38 5.59
C ALA A 102 -7.79 1.60 6.77
N HIS A 103 -8.13 0.34 6.57
CA HIS A 103 -8.63 -0.52 7.64
C HIS A 103 -7.57 -0.71 8.72
N ALA A 104 -6.34 -1.02 8.34
CA ALA A 104 -5.25 -1.24 9.29
C ALA A 104 -4.95 0.02 10.10
N LEU A 105 -4.86 1.17 9.44
CA LEU A 105 -4.54 2.44 10.09
C LEU A 105 -5.72 3.04 10.84
N ASN A 106 -6.92 2.61 10.53
CA ASN A 106 -8.17 3.16 11.06
C ASN A 106 -8.31 4.67 10.78
N VAL A 107 -7.83 5.12 9.63
CA VAL A 107 -8.00 6.49 9.11
C VAL A 107 -8.22 6.43 7.60
N PRO A 108 -8.80 7.49 7.00
CA PRO A 108 -8.89 7.54 5.54
C PRO A 108 -7.52 7.56 4.89
N VAL A 109 -7.41 6.88 3.76
CA VAL A 109 -6.15 6.76 3.01
C VAL A 109 -6.42 7.06 1.55
N GLU A 110 -5.50 7.79 0.92
CA GLU A 110 -5.50 8.05 -0.51
C GLU A 110 -4.34 7.30 -1.15
N VAL A 111 -4.62 6.50 -2.16
CA VAL A 111 -3.59 5.75 -2.89
C VAL A 111 -3.63 6.16 -4.35
N THR A 112 -2.47 6.51 -4.90
CA THR A 112 -2.34 6.90 -6.31
C THR A 112 -1.24 6.06 -6.96
N ALA A 113 -1.59 5.41 -8.06
CA ALA A 113 -0.59 4.75 -8.90
C ALA A 113 -0.38 5.58 -10.16
N THR A 114 0.89 5.82 -10.48
CA THR A 114 1.29 6.47 -11.74
C THR A 114 2.13 5.46 -12.49
N VAL A 115 1.59 4.96 -13.59
CA VAL A 115 2.11 3.75 -14.24
C VAL A 115 2.47 4.04 -15.69
N ASN A 116 3.70 3.68 -16.04
CA ASN A 116 4.13 3.60 -17.43
C ASN A 116 3.82 2.19 -17.91
N LEU A 117 3.16 2.07 -19.07
CA LEU A 117 2.72 0.78 -19.58
C LEU A 117 3.64 0.30 -20.68
N ALA A 118 4.24 -0.86 -20.50
CA ALA A 118 5.11 -1.47 -21.50
C ALA A 118 4.26 -1.82 -22.74
N GLY A 119 4.74 -1.43 -23.91
CA GLY A 119 4.07 -1.72 -25.16
C GLY A 119 2.95 -0.77 -25.53
N LEU A 120 2.68 0.25 -24.71
CA LEU A 120 1.63 1.24 -24.99
C LEU A 120 2.21 2.64 -24.92
N ASN A 121 1.57 3.55 -25.66
CA ASN A 121 1.98 4.96 -25.70
C ASN A 121 1.09 5.78 -24.77
N GLN A 122 0.96 5.34 -23.51
CA GLN A 122 0.15 6.05 -22.53
C GLN A 122 0.69 5.82 -21.12
N ARG A 123 0.38 6.75 -20.24
CA ARG A 123 0.58 6.63 -18.81
C ARG A 123 -0.78 6.51 -18.17
N GLN A 124 -0.89 5.63 -17.19
CA GLN A 124 -2.14 5.44 -16.45
C GLN A 124 -1.97 6.00 -15.04
N ILE A 125 -2.94 6.80 -14.60
CA ILE A 125 -2.95 7.34 -13.25
C ILE A 125 -4.27 6.93 -12.61
N VAL A 126 -4.19 6.20 -11.50
CA VAL A 126 -5.37 5.73 -10.76
C VAL A 126 -5.26 6.28 -9.34
N ARG A 127 -6.30 6.98 -8.88
CA ARG A 127 -6.35 7.54 -7.53
C ARG A 127 -7.62 7.06 -6.85
N ILE A 128 -7.45 6.44 -5.68
CA ILE A 128 -8.54 5.88 -4.89
C ILE A 128 -8.44 6.40 -3.46
N GLU A 129 -9.58 6.79 -2.90
CA GLU A 129 -9.69 7.09 -1.47
C GLU A 129 -10.53 6.04 -0.81
N ALA A 130 -10.11 5.58 0.38
CA ALA A 130 -10.87 4.62 1.15
C ALA A 130 -10.98 5.08 2.59
N SER A 131 -12.15 4.87 3.19
CA SER A 131 -12.36 5.05 4.62
C SER A 131 -12.10 3.72 5.34
N PRO A 132 -11.84 3.75 6.66
CA PRO A 132 -11.54 2.52 7.41
C PRO A 132 -12.63 1.48 7.34
N GLU A 133 -13.90 1.90 7.31
CA GLU A 133 -15.05 0.99 7.32
C GLU A 133 -15.35 0.41 5.94
N ALA A 134 -14.73 0.91 4.87
CA ALA A 134 -15.03 0.45 3.53
C ALA A 134 -14.70 -1.04 3.34
N LEU A 135 -13.63 -1.53 3.97
CA LEU A 135 -13.27 -2.94 3.91
C LEU A 135 -14.33 -3.81 4.60
N SER A 136 -14.87 -3.34 5.71
CA SER A 136 -15.90 -4.07 6.46
C SER A 136 -17.21 -4.15 5.70
N ALA A 137 -17.46 -3.23 4.79
CA ALA A 137 -18.70 -3.17 4.02
C ALA A 137 -18.75 -4.18 2.87
N ARG A 138 -17.64 -4.86 2.58
CA ARG A 138 -17.57 -5.82 1.48
C ARG A 138 -18.38 -7.05 1.74
#